data_596cf3ceb9aa598868410774fc4f79c7
#
_entry.id   596cf3ceb9aa598868410774fc4f79c7
#
_cell.length_a   1.000
_cell.length_b   1.000
_cell.length_c   1.000
_cell.angle_alpha   90.00
_cell.angle_beta   90.00
_cell.angle_gamma   90.00
#
_symmetry.space_group_name_H-M   'P 1'
#
loop_
_entity.id
_entity.type
_entity.pdbx_description
1 polymer ?
#
loop_
_entity_poly.entity_id
_entity_poly.type
_entity_poly.pdbx_seq_one_letter_code
_entity_poly.pdbx_strand_id
1 'polypeptide(L)'
;MKKIYYLLFSLFLCSSVAGASGIGDDVSNSKKTAGKSDRATAGWTTIVNGDMWVDSDGKDVQAHGAGFLKVGDTWYMIGEDRSDMWHPDVNMYSSKDFVNWKFERKIISPDTHPALADGSRFIERPKLMYCKKTGKYVVWCHWEQGNYGASEAAVFYCDSVNGPYKFHWAGRPLGIKSRDCNVFVDDDGTAYFISTTNENQDLGLFKLSDDYLSAVSHTTLFAGDRREAPAIVRVGDTYFMLSSACTGWDPNQCKVAYSKSLTSGWSELSDVGNNIAFDTQAASVLKIPNKNGFSYLYVGDRWQDPDLPSSKTIVFPIEFKDGKCIFDYRRTFDMNWKTGEWKSSAPENVISKRGWKLRGYSSQETEAEQCEAYKAIDGDFKTMWHAKYSSPAPFPHYLEVDMGRVYDVSAFLCTPRSDKSSGGLIRGYKLEVSMDGIAWTEVSGGKWLPYFTKVGFDKTKARYFRFTAFSRDASIAEFDMIQ
;
A
#
# COMPACT_ATOMS: atom_id res chain seq x y z
N MET A 1 15.29 -9.91 30.51
CA MET A 1 14.54 -11.18 30.45
C MET A 1 14.23 -11.43 29.00
N LYS A 2 14.88 -12.41 28.40
CA LYS A 2 14.75 -12.79 26.97
C LYS A 2 13.47 -13.61 26.83
N LYS A 3 12.51 -13.15 26.02
CA LYS A 3 11.40 -13.99 25.54
C LYS A 3 11.83 -14.62 24.22
N ILE A 4 12.05 -15.92 24.25
CA ILE A 4 12.29 -16.77 23.09
C ILE A 4 10.92 -17.18 22.55
N TYR A 5 10.64 -16.87 21.30
CA TYR A 5 9.46 -17.41 20.62
C TYR A 5 9.82 -18.76 20.01
N TYR A 6 9.16 -19.81 20.48
CA TYR A 6 9.19 -21.13 19.87
C TYR A 6 8.13 -21.22 18.77
N LEU A 7 8.56 -21.51 17.55
CA LEU A 7 7.67 -21.96 16.48
C LEU A 7 7.33 -23.44 16.74
N LEU A 8 6.07 -23.74 16.96
CA LEU A 8 5.55 -25.09 16.97
C LEU A 8 5.14 -25.51 15.55
N PHE A 9 5.91 -26.42 14.96
CA PHE A 9 5.51 -27.17 13.77
C PHE A 9 4.50 -28.26 14.16
N SER A 10 3.26 -28.17 13.69
CA SER A 10 2.31 -29.29 13.73
C SER A 10 2.31 -29.99 12.38
N LEU A 11 2.88 -31.20 12.36
CA LEU A 11 2.73 -32.16 11.27
C LEU A 11 1.30 -32.71 11.26
N PHE A 12 0.56 -32.48 10.17
CA PHE A 12 -0.64 -33.25 9.86
C PHE A 12 -0.30 -34.35 8.85
N LEU A 13 -0.40 -35.58 9.29
CA LEU A 13 -0.42 -36.77 8.42
C LEU A 13 -1.74 -36.78 7.63
N CYS A 14 -1.64 -36.81 6.32
CA CYS A 14 -2.77 -37.02 5.43
C CYS A 14 -2.89 -38.54 5.12
N SER A 15 -3.96 -39.17 5.56
CA SER A 15 -4.36 -40.52 5.11
C SER A 15 -5.27 -40.38 3.89
N SER A 16 -4.86 -41.02 2.81
CA SER A 16 -5.59 -41.16 1.55
C SER A 16 -6.77 -42.13 1.67
N VAL A 17 -7.94 -41.71 1.21
CA VAL A 17 -9.01 -42.65 0.81
C VAL A 17 -9.44 -42.24 -0.61
N ALA A 18 -9.29 -43.20 -1.53
CA ALA A 18 -9.78 -43.10 -2.90
C ALA A 18 -11.26 -43.48 -2.96
N GLY A 19 -12.03 -42.74 -3.75
CA GLY A 19 -13.39 -43.11 -4.11
C GLY A 19 -13.87 -42.28 -5.30
N ALA A 20 -14.00 -42.94 -6.46
CA ALA A 20 -14.41 -42.35 -7.72
C ALA A 20 -15.92 -42.10 -7.79
N SER A 21 -16.36 -41.04 -8.46
CA SER A 21 -17.32 -41.10 -9.57
C SER A 21 -17.67 -39.65 -9.98
N GLY A 22 -17.61 -39.39 -11.28
CA GLY A 22 -17.80 -38.09 -11.89
C GLY A 22 -19.26 -37.67 -11.98
N ILE A 23 -19.46 -36.41 -12.04
CA ILE A 23 -20.49 -35.73 -12.86
C ILE A 23 -19.85 -34.37 -13.23
N GLY A 24 -19.76 -34.13 -14.55
CA GLY A 24 -19.33 -32.85 -15.05
C GLY A 24 -20.42 -31.82 -14.89
N ASP A 25 -20.02 -30.64 -14.41
CA ASP A 25 -20.79 -29.43 -14.59
C ASP A 25 -19.87 -28.33 -15.12
N ASP A 26 -20.21 -27.91 -16.32
CA ASP A 26 -19.67 -26.76 -17.02
C ASP A 26 -19.84 -25.49 -16.18
N VAL A 27 -18.79 -25.04 -15.52
CA VAL A 27 -18.75 -23.68 -14.99
C VAL A 27 -18.27 -22.77 -16.10
N SER A 28 -19.23 -22.17 -16.79
CA SER A 28 -19.00 -21.10 -17.75
C SER A 28 -18.28 -19.92 -17.06
N ASN A 29 -17.02 -19.76 -17.41
CA ASN A 29 -16.16 -18.67 -17.01
C ASN A 29 -16.67 -17.37 -17.67
N SER A 30 -17.56 -16.64 -17.02
CA SER A 30 -17.96 -15.31 -17.49
C SER A 30 -16.82 -14.33 -17.21
N LYS A 31 -15.95 -14.13 -18.20
CA LYS A 31 -15.03 -13.01 -18.26
C LYS A 31 -15.83 -11.71 -18.18
N LYS A 32 -15.92 -11.09 -17.01
CA LYS A 32 -16.35 -9.68 -16.90
C LYS A 32 -15.21 -8.81 -17.44
N THR A 33 -15.32 -8.40 -18.68
CA THR A 33 -14.63 -7.22 -19.21
C THR A 33 -15.03 -6.02 -18.36
N ALA A 34 -14.04 -5.43 -17.68
CA ALA A 34 -14.20 -4.12 -17.06
C ALA A 34 -14.67 -3.15 -18.15
N GLY A 35 -15.88 -2.62 -18.01
CA GLY A 35 -16.46 -1.67 -18.94
C GLY A 35 -15.54 -0.45 -19.06
N LYS A 36 -14.99 -0.21 -20.24
CA LYS A 36 -14.32 1.04 -20.57
C LYS A 36 -15.32 2.17 -20.40
N SER A 37 -15.11 3.01 -19.40
CA SER A 37 -15.79 4.28 -19.25
C SER A 37 -15.34 5.21 -20.38
N ASP A 38 -16.20 5.46 -21.34
CA ASP A 38 -15.99 6.40 -22.47
C ASP A 38 -16.19 7.87 -22.02
N ARG A 39 -15.60 8.28 -20.91
CA ARG A 39 -15.36 9.68 -20.57
C ARG A 39 -13.89 9.88 -20.27
N ALA A 40 -13.08 9.86 -21.30
CA ALA A 40 -11.75 10.46 -21.28
C ALA A 40 -11.90 11.96 -21.02
N THR A 41 -11.99 12.36 -19.76
CA THR A 41 -11.79 13.74 -19.34
C THR A 41 -10.33 14.07 -19.62
N ALA A 42 -10.06 14.63 -20.79
CA ALA A 42 -8.78 15.19 -21.30
C ALA A 42 -7.53 14.92 -20.42
N GLY A 43 -7.08 13.65 -20.36
CA GLY A 43 -5.81 13.29 -19.71
C GLY A 43 -5.86 13.06 -18.18
N TRP A 44 -7.01 13.10 -17.55
CA TRP A 44 -7.18 12.77 -16.13
C TRP A 44 -7.46 11.28 -15.94
N THR A 45 -6.79 10.68 -14.96
CA THR A 45 -6.98 9.29 -14.54
C THR A 45 -7.33 9.26 -13.06
N THR A 46 -8.37 8.53 -12.70
CA THR A 46 -8.76 8.32 -11.29
C THR A 46 -7.98 7.16 -10.70
N ILE A 47 -7.28 7.42 -9.60
CA ILE A 47 -6.62 6.39 -8.78
C ILE A 47 -7.56 6.05 -7.63
N VAL A 48 -7.84 4.76 -7.45
CA VAL A 48 -8.67 4.22 -6.37
C VAL A 48 -7.76 3.41 -5.45
N ASN A 49 -7.69 3.82 -4.18
CA ASN A 49 -6.92 3.14 -3.15
C ASN A 49 -7.75 2.04 -2.47
N GLY A 50 -7.09 0.94 -2.15
CA GLY A 50 -7.67 -0.20 -1.44
C GLY A 50 -8.06 -1.38 -2.34
N ASP A 51 -8.19 -1.17 -3.64
CA ASP A 51 -8.36 -2.26 -4.60
C ASP A 51 -7.01 -2.90 -4.95
N MET A 52 -7.01 -4.19 -5.27
CA MET A 52 -5.85 -4.83 -5.89
C MET A 52 -5.67 -4.25 -7.30
N TRP A 53 -4.46 -3.82 -7.61
CA TRP A 53 -4.14 -3.45 -8.98
C TRP A 53 -4.04 -4.70 -9.85
N VAL A 54 -4.60 -4.63 -11.04
CA VAL A 54 -4.53 -5.71 -12.03
C VAL A 54 -3.80 -5.23 -13.28
N ASP A 55 -3.05 -6.12 -13.88
CA ASP A 55 -2.35 -5.84 -15.12
C ASP A 55 -3.26 -5.98 -16.36
N SER A 56 -2.69 -5.70 -17.53
CA SER A 56 -3.42 -5.81 -18.82
C SER A 56 -3.92 -7.21 -19.14
N ASP A 57 -3.37 -8.23 -18.50
CA ASP A 57 -3.77 -9.63 -18.65
C ASP A 57 -4.79 -10.06 -17.59
N GLY A 58 -5.18 -9.15 -16.69
CA GLY A 58 -6.14 -9.38 -15.62
C GLY A 58 -5.56 -10.13 -14.42
N LYS A 59 -4.24 -10.14 -14.26
CA LYS A 59 -3.55 -10.72 -13.11
C LYS A 59 -3.25 -9.65 -12.08
N ASP A 60 -3.20 -10.05 -10.82
CA ASP A 60 -2.81 -9.17 -9.72
C ASP A 60 -1.39 -8.65 -9.93
N VAL A 61 -1.22 -7.34 -9.75
CA VAL A 61 0.10 -6.70 -9.80
C VAL A 61 0.87 -7.06 -8.53
N GLN A 62 1.97 -7.79 -8.70
CA GLN A 62 2.88 -8.18 -7.64
C GLN A 62 4.19 -7.42 -7.79
N ALA A 63 4.29 -6.25 -7.13
CA ALA A 63 5.48 -5.41 -7.12
C ALA A 63 5.55 -4.63 -5.81
N HIS A 64 5.88 -5.33 -4.73
CA HIS A 64 5.89 -4.77 -3.38
C HIS A 64 7.26 -4.19 -3.00
N GLY A 65 7.30 -3.34 -1.97
CA GLY A 65 8.49 -2.56 -1.66
C GLY A 65 8.93 -1.69 -2.84
N ALA A 66 8.00 -1.20 -3.63
CA ALA A 66 8.16 -0.76 -5.00
C ALA A 66 9.18 0.37 -5.20
N GLY A 67 9.97 0.25 -6.27
CA GLY A 67 10.80 1.28 -6.87
C GLY A 67 10.21 1.77 -8.18
N PHE A 68 10.33 3.07 -8.48
CA PHE A 68 9.77 3.69 -9.67
C PHE A 68 10.80 4.48 -10.45
N LEU A 69 10.71 4.42 -11.77
CA LEU A 69 11.48 5.26 -12.68
C LEU A 69 10.61 5.70 -13.85
N LYS A 70 10.65 7.00 -14.19
CA LYS A 70 10.00 7.51 -15.40
C LYS A 70 11.00 7.61 -16.53
N VAL A 71 10.70 6.98 -17.68
CA VAL A 71 11.49 7.05 -18.91
C VAL A 71 10.57 7.54 -20.02
N GLY A 72 10.82 8.76 -20.51
CA GLY A 72 9.91 9.43 -21.43
C GLY A 72 8.56 9.70 -20.78
N ASP A 73 7.49 9.19 -21.36
CA ASP A 73 6.11 9.28 -20.86
C ASP A 73 5.65 8.03 -20.08
N THR A 74 6.55 7.05 -19.91
CA THR A 74 6.24 5.74 -19.31
C THR A 74 6.86 5.63 -17.93
N TRP A 75 6.05 5.24 -16.95
CA TRP A 75 6.47 4.83 -15.63
C TRP A 75 6.81 3.35 -15.63
N TYR A 76 7.96 3.02 -15.09
CA TYR A 76 8.38 1.66 -14.79
C TYR A 76 8.34 1.47 -13.29
N MET A 77 7.66 0.43 -12.85
CA MET A 77 7.58 0.00 -11.46
C MET A 77 8.26 -1.35 -11.34
N ILE A 78 9.15 -1.47 -10.38
CA ILE A 78 9.74 -2.75 -9.98
C ILE A 78 9.39 -3.05 -8.53
N GLY A 79 9.28 -4.32 -8.18
CA GLY A 79 9.00 -4.71 -6.81
C GLY A 79 9.06 -6.22 -6.62
N GLU A 80 8.97 -6.60 -5.36
CA GLU A 80 8.96 -7.99 -4.94
C GLU A 80 7.73 -8.71 -5.48
N ASP A 81 7.93 -9.89 -6.04
CA ASP A 81 6.83 -10.81 -6.34
C ASP A 81 6.44 -11.55 -5.06
N ARG A 82 5.30 -11.25 -4.50
CA ARG A 82 4.76 -11.89 -3.29
C ARG A 82 3.64 -12.88 -3.60
N SER A 83 3.51 -13.33 -4.86
CA SER A 83 2.58 -14.41 -5.22
C SER A 83 2.90 -15.72 -4.49
N ASP A 84 4.15 -15.87 -4.06
CA ASP A 84 4.58 -16.87 -3.08
C ASP A 84 5.39 -16.15 -1.98
N MET A 85 5.21 -16.54 -0.72
CA MET A 85 5.82 -15.87 0.43
C MET A 85 7.36 -15.82 0.38
N TRP A 86 8.01 -16.76 -0.30
CA TRP A 86 9.47 -16.92 -0.36
C TRP A 86 10.05 -16.64 -1.74
N HIS A 87 9.32 -15.94 -2.58
CA HIS A 87 9.71 -15.77 -3.97
C HIS A 87 10.90 -14.79 -4.14
N PRO A 88 12.00 -15.17 -4.81
CA PRO A 88 13.17 -14.33 -5.01
C PRO A 88 13.04 -13.35 -6.18
N ASP A 89 11.89 -13.31 -6.83
CA ASP A 89 11.70 -12.60 -8.08
C ASP A 89 11.45 -11.11 -7.86
N VAL A 90 11.95 -10.32 -8.80
CA VAL A 90 11.60 -8.90 -8.95
C VAL A 90 10.86 -8.72 -10.26
N ASN A 91 9.60 -8.37 -10.16
CA ASN A 91 8.75 -8.06 -11.31
C ASN A 91 8.95 -6.63 -11.79
N MET A 92 8.75 -6.43 -13.09
CA MET A 92 8.66 -5.09 -13.69
C MET A 92 7.34 -4.93 -14.41
N TYR A 93 6.72 -3.80 -14.15
CA TYR A 93 5.51 -3.33 -14.84
C TYR A 93 5.75 -1.96 -15.46
N SER A 94 5.01 -1.64 -16.51
CA SER A 94 4.99 -0.31 -17.12
C SER A 94 3.58 0.26 -17.19
N SER A 95 3.46 1.58 -17.07
CA SER A 95 2.20 2.31 -17.21
C SER A 95 2.44 3.75 -17.65
N LYS A 96 1.45 4.34 -18.35
CA LYS A 96 1.44 5.78 -18.67
C LYS A 96 0.50 6.59 -17.78
N ASP A 97 -0.30 5.90 -16.95
CA ASP A 97 -1.39 6.52 -16.21
C ASP A 97 -1.59 5.98 -14.78
N PHE A 98 -0.68 5.09 -14.31
CA PHE A 98 -0.72 4.46 -12.99
C PHE A 98 -1.97 3.59 -12.70
N VAL A 99 -2.78 3.31 -13.71
CA VAL A 99 -3.98 2.46 -13.60
C VAL A 99 -3.88 1.27 -14.54
N ASN A 100 -3.46 1.53 -15.78
CA ASN A 100 -3.29 0.48 -16.77
C ASN A 100 -1.84 -0.02 -16.74
N TRP A 101 -1.58 -1.02 -15.90
CA TRP A 101 -0.28 -1.64 -15.77
C TRP A 101 -0.12 -2.78 -16.76
N LYS A 102 1.03 -2.84 -17.40
CA LYS A 102 1.46 -3.95 -18.26
C LYS A 102 2.59 -4.68 -17.57
N PHE A 103 2.47 -5.98 -17.38
CA PHE A 103 3.59 -6.80 -16.96
C PHE A 103 4.63 -6.85 -18.07
N GLU A 104 5.85 -6.42 -17.79
CA GLU A 104 6.94 -6.46 -18.76
C GLU A 104 7.70 -7.78 -18.67
N ARG A 105 8.18 -8.11 -17.48
CA ARG A 105 8.91 -9.35 -17.18
C ARG A 105 9.37 -9.42 -15.73
N LYS A 106 9.89 -10.58 -15.32
CA LYS A 106 10.77 -10.71 -14.17
C LYS A 106 12.15 -10.21 -14.58
N ILE A 107 12.62 -9.14 -13.92
CA ILE A 107 13.91 -8.52 -14.23
C ILE A 107 15.07 -9.14 -13.47
N ILE A 108 14.78 -9.71 -12.31
CA ILE A 108 15.65 -10.54 -11.47
C ILE A 108 14.85 -11.79 -11.12
N SER A 109 15.46 -12.96 -11.22
CA SER A 109 14.82 -14.25 -10.99
C SER A 109 15.87 -15.27 -10.52
N PRO A 110 15.50 -16.50 -10.16
CA PRO A 110 16.44 -17.58 -9.84
C PRO A 110 17.57 -17.75 -10.85
N ASP A 111 17.33 -17.51 -12.15
CA ASP A 111 18.36 -17.62 -13.19
C ASP A 111 19.41 -16.50 -13.12
N THR A 112 19.18 -15.44 -12.33
CA THR A 112 20.09 -14.30 -12.27
C THR A 112 21.28 -14.55 -11.34
N HIS A 113 21.10 -15.37 -10.30
CA HIS A 113 22.17 -15.68 -9.33
C HIS A 113 21.93 -17.03 -8.64
N PRO A 114 22.97 -17.88 -8.45
CA PRO A 114 22.82 -19.20 -7.83
C PRO A 114 22.14 -19.20 -6.46
N ALA A 115 22.40 -18.19 -5.63
CA ALA A 115 21.80 -18.08 -4.30
C ALA A 115 20.29 -17.74 -4.32
N LEU A 116 19.77 -17.20 -5.43
CA LEU A 116 18.34 -17.07 -5.66
C LEU A 116 17.76 -18.42 -6.15
N ALA A 117 18.52 -19.14 -6.96
CA ALA A 117 18.10 -20.43 -7.51
C ALA A 117 17.97 -21.53 -6.41
N ASP A 118 18.85 -21.54 -5.42
CA ASP A 118 18.86 -22.52 -4.32
C ASP A 118 18.02 -22.06 -3.10
N GLY A 119 17.42 -20.85 -3.16
CA GLY A 119 16.61 -20.29 -2.09
C GLY A 119 17.40 -19.85 -0.85
N SER A 120 18.74 -19.80 -0.92
CA SER A 120 19.57 -19.32 0.20
C SER A 120 19.52 -17.80 0.37
N ARG A 121 19.01 -17.09 -0.62
CA ARG A 121 18.80 -15.64 -0.62
C ARG A 121 17.46 -15.28 -1.22
N PHE A 122 16.93 -14.12 -0.78
CA PHE A 122 15.77 -13.46 -1.36
C PHE A 122 15.99 -11.94 -1.41
N ILE A 123 15.12 -11.24 -2.11
CA ILE A 123 15.21 -9.81 -2.36
C ILE A 123 14.03 -9.10 -1.73
N GLU A 124 14.30 -8.02 -1.01
CA GLU A 124 13.29 -7.08 -0.53
C GLU A 124 13.61 -5.67 -1.01
N ARG A 125 12.55 -4.85 -1.19
CA ARG A 125 12.60 -3.43 -1.51
C ARG A 125 13.54 -3.06 -2.67
N PRO A 126 13.41 -3.69 -3.85
CA PRO A 126 14.22 -3.33 -5.00
C PRO A 126 13.91 -1.90 -5.45
N LYS A 127 14.96 -1.11 -5.73
CA LYS A 127 14.86 0.29 -6.14
C LYS A 127 15.63 0.52 -7.41
N LEU A 128 15.01 1.23 -8.37
CA LEU A 128 15.54 1.43 -9.72
C LEU A 128 16.02 2.87 -9.91
N MET A 129 17.22 3.02 -10.45
CA MET A 129 17.83 4.31 -10.83
C MET A 129 18.35 4.26 -12.27
N TYR A 130 18.44 5.43 -12.90
CA TYR A 130 19.14 5.61 -14.16
C TYR A 130 20.40 6.46 -13.95
N CYS A 131 21.56 5.88 -14.23
CA CYS A 131 22.82 6.56 -14.19
C CYS A 131 23.10 7.27 -15.53
N LYS A 132 22.91 8.58 -15.58
CA LYS A 132 23.13 9.38 -16.81
C LYS A 132 24.57 9.30 -17.33
N LYS A 133 25.55 9.15 -16.45
CA LYS A 133 26.99 9.10 -16.78
C LYS A 133 27.35 7.85 -17.57
N THR A 134 26.76 6.70 -17.22
CA THR A 134 27.08 5.41 -17.85
C THR A 134 26.00 4.91 -18.80
N GLY A 135 24.82 5.55 -18.83
CA GLY A 135 23.67 5.09 -19.56
C GLY A 135 23.01 3.82 -19.00
N LYS A 136 23.37 3.40 -17.79
CA LYS A 136 22.90 2.16 -17.18
C LYS A 136 21.71 2.38 -16.25
N TYR A 137 20.85 1.37 -16.23
CA TYR A 137 19.80 1.21 -15.24
C TYR A 137 20.36 0.35 -14.10
N VAL A 138 20.24 0.82 -12.87
CA VAL A 138 20.83 0.20 -11.69
C VAL A 138 19.76 -0.08 -10.67
N VAL A 139 19.77 -1.30 -10.13
CA VAL A 139 18.89 -1.74 -9.03
C VAL A 139 19.73 -1.96 -7.78
N TRP A 140 19.32 -1.34 -6.69
CA TRP A 140 19.79 -1.65 -5.33
C TRP A 140 18.62 -2.26 -4.56
N CYS A 141 18.90 -3.25 -3.71
CA CYS A 141 17.90 -3.93 -2.91
C CYS A 141 18.48 -4.45 -1.60
N HIS A 142 17.61 -4.80 -0.67
CA HIS A 142 17.93 -5.61 0.49
C HIS A 142 18.13 -7.07 0.03
N TRP A 143 19.26 -7.67 0.41
CA TRP A 143 19.66 -9.03 0.06
C TRP A 143 19.73 -9.86 1.34
N GLU A 144 18.78 -10.77 1.52
CA GLU A 144 18.57 -11.41 2.80
C GLU A 144 18.47 -12.94 2.70
N GLN A 145 18.52 -13.59 3.82
CA GLN A 145 18.33 -15.04 4.01
C GLN A 145 17.20 -15.29 5.02
N GLY A 146 16.66 -16.53 5.05
CA GLY A 146 15.44 -16.86 5.78
C GLY A 146 15.41 -16.53 7.28
N ASN A 147 16.57 -16.37 7.94
CA ASN A 147 16.66 -15.98 9.34
C ASN A 147 17.00 -14.49 9.57
N TYR A 148 17.02 -13.66 8.52
CA TYR A 148 17.41 -12.25 8.54
C TYR A 148 18.82 -11.99 9.12
N GLY A 149 19.74 -12.95 8.95
CA GLY A 149 21.11 -12.87 9.48
C GLY A 149 22.13 -12.29 8.51
N ALA A 150 21.84 -12.22 7.20
CA ALA A 150 22.76 -11.67 6.21
C ALA A 150 22.90 -10.15 6.38
N SER A 151 21.81 -9.43 6.40
CA SER A 151 21.77 -7.96 6.48
C SER A 151 22.69 -7.33 5.45
N GLU A 152 22.45 -7.62 4.18
CA GLU A 152 23.28 -7.23 3.04
C GLU A 152 22.46 -6.43 2.02
N ALA A 153 23.13 -5.73 1.12
CA ALA A 153 22.56 -5.16 -0.08
C ALA A 153 23.03 -5.94 -1.31
N ALA A 154 22.24 -5.91 -2.39
CA ALA A 154 22.69 -6.37 -3.70
C ALA A 154 22.49 -5.30 -4.76
N VAL A 155 23.31 -5.37 -5.80
CA VAL A 155 23.35 -4.44 -6.92
C VAL A 155 23.25 -5.21 -8.22
N PHE A 156 22.33 -4.76 -9.07
CA PHE A 156 22.13 -5.30 -10.42
C PHE A 156 22.13 -4.13 -11.41
N TYR A 157 22.48 -4.39 -12.66
CA TYR A 157 22.48 -3.37 -13.70
C TYR A 157 22.07 -3.90 -15.06
N CYS A 158 21.64 -3.00 -15.94
CA CYS A 158 21.35 -3.28 -17.33
C CYS A 158 21.57 -2.04 -18.21
N ASP A 159 21.75 -2.25 -19.49
CA ASP A 159 21.82 -1.18 -20.52
C ASP A 159 20.42 -0.79 -21.04
N SER A 160 19.40 -1.58 -20.73
CA SER A 160 17.99 -1.32 -21.08
C SER A 160 17.12 -1.35 -19.84
N VAL A 161 16.10 -0.46 -19.75
CA VAL A 161 15.18 -0.44 -18.61
C VAL A 161 14.49 -1.78 -18.39
N ASN A 162 14.15 -2.48 -19.48
CA ASN A 162 13.44 -3.76 -19.40
C ASN A 162 14.34 -4.97 -19.10
N GLY A 163 15.64 -4.77 -18.91
CA GLY A 163 16.55 -5.88 -18.59
C GLY A 163 16.90 -6.77 -19.81
N PRO A 164 17.39 -8.00 -19.58
CA PRO A 164 17.59 -8.65 -18.26
C PRO A 164 18.71 -7.98 -17.46
N TYR A 165 18.48 -7.84 -16.15
CA TYR A 165 19.45 -7.28 -15.23
C TYR A 165 20.54 -8.31 -14.88
N LYS A 166 21.78 -7.85 -14.81
CA LYS A 166 22.94 -8.65 -14.44
C LYS A 166 23.31 -8.38 -13.00
N PHE A 167 23.60 -9.43 -12.26
CA PHE A 167 24.18 -9.31 -10.93
C PHE A 167 25.55 -8.62 -11.02
N HIS A 168 25.78 -7.66 -10.15
CA HIS A 168 27.07 -6.97 -10.02
C HIS A 168 27.76 -7.34 -8.73
N TRP A 169 27.09 -7.18 -7.59
CA TRP A 169 27.68 -7.35 -6.27
C TRP A 169 26.57 -7.59 -5.22
N ALA A 170 26.94 -8.31 -4.16
CA ALA A 170 26.16 -8.40 -2.94
C ALA A 170 27.08 -8.45 -1.72
N GLY A 171 26.62 -7.86 -0.62
CA GLY A 171 27.35 -7.81 0.65
C GLY A 171 26.93 -6.63 1.51
N ARG A 172 27.72 -6.34 2.52
CA ARG A 172 27.49 -5.20 3.42
C ARG A 172 28.17 -3.96 2.86
N PRO A 173 27.43 -2.92 2.45
CA PRO A 173 28.02 -1.72 1.88
C PRO A 173 28.99 -1.08 2.90
N LEU A 174 30.24 -0.88 2.49
CA LEU A 174 31.36 -0.43 3.36
C LEU A 174 31.52 -1.25 4.66
N GLY A 175 31.12 -2.54 4.66
CA GLY A 175 31.16 -3.42 5.82
C GLY A 175 30.00 -3.24 6.81
N ILE A 176 29.02 -2.39 6.50
CA ILE A 176 27.91 -2.03 7.39
C ILE A 176 26.70 -2.89 7.05
N LYS A 177 26.06 -3.47 8.07
CA LYS A 177 24.79 -4.21 7.93
C LYS A 177 23.69 -3.30 7.35
N SER A 178 22.93 -3.84 6.40
CA SER A 178 21.93 -3.10 5.64
C SER A 178 20.67 -3.95 5.47
N ARG A 179 19.50 -3.38 5.77
CA ARG A 179 18.19 -4.03 5.60
C ARG A 179 17.26 -3.14 4.79
N ASP A 180 16.07 -2.84 5.28
CA ASP A 180 15.08 -1.99 4.59
C ASP A 180 15.71 -0.79 3.92
N CYS A 181 15.46 -0.61 2.64
CA CYS A 181 16.24 0.34 1.86
C CYS A 181 15.42 1.15 0.85
N ASN A 182 16.05 2.22 0.41
CA ASN A 182 15.60 3.04 -0.70
C ASN A 182 16.82 3.66 -1.42
N VAL A 183 16.56 4.32 -2.54
CA VAL A 183 17.56 5.10 -3.26
C VAL A 183 17.05 6.52 -3.47
N PHE A 184 17.96 7.46 -3.56
CA PHE A 184 17.68 8.84 -3.87
C PHE A 184 18.74 9.38 -4.84
N VAL A 185 18.28 10.00 -5.93
CA VAL A 185 19.15 10.71 -6.88
C VAL A 185 18.84 12.19 -6.76
N ASP A 186 19.83 12.98 -6.36
CA ASP A 186 19.69 14.41 -6.21
C ASP A 186 19.69 15.12 -7.58
N ASP A 187 19.28 16.38 -7.60
CA ASP A 187 19.16 17.20 -8.82
C ASP A 187 20.51 17.38 -9.55
N ASP A 188 21.63 17.28 -8.86
CA ASP A 188 22.99 17.31 -9.43
C ASP A 188 23.46 15.96 -10.01
N GLY A 189 22.65 14.91 -9.85
CA GLY A 189 22.96 13.55 -10.28
C GLY A 189 23.75 12.74 -9.27
N THR A 190 24.04 13.26 -8.07
CA THR A 190 24.59 12.45 -7.00
C THR A 190 23.57 11.44 -6.50
N ALA A 191 23.93 10.16 -6.45
CA ALA A 191 23.04 9.11 -5.98
C ALA A 191 23.38 8.65 -4.57
N TYR A 192 22.37 8.26 -3.85
CA TYR A 192 22.46 7.74 -2.50
C TYR A 192 21.63 6.48 -2.37
N PHE A 193 22.16 5.54 -1.60
CA PHE A 193 21.43 4.41 -1.06
C PHE A 193 21.20 4.71 0.42
N ILE A 194 19.98 4.55 0.90
CA ILE A 194 19.64 4.70 2.31
C ILE A 194 19.05 3.41 2.82
N SER A 195 19.50 2.94 3.96
CA SER A 195 19.00 1.70 4.53
C SER A 195 19.00 1.72 6.06
N THR A 196 18.23 0.81 6.62
CA THR A 196 18.30 0.49 8.05
C THR A 196 19.64 -0.17 8.35
N THR A 197 20.33 0.29 9.38
CA THR A 197 21.67 -0.19 9.79
C THR A 197 21.67 -0.52 11.27
N ASN A 198 22.81 -1.03 11.78
CA ASN A 198 23.03 -1.28 13.21
C ASN A 198 21.87 -2.09 13.85
N GLU A 199 21.49 -3.24 13.25
CA GLU A 199 20.38 -4.10 13.70
C GLU A 199 19.07 -3.32 13.88
N ASN A 200 18.70 -2.53 12.88
CA ASN A 200 17.53 -1.66 12.84
C ASN A 200 17.50 -0.56 13.92
N GLN A 201 18.65 -0.18 14.47
CA GLN A 201 18.72 0.93 15.42
C GLN A 201 18.83 2.29 14.72
N ASP A 202 19.56 2.33 13.58
CA ASP A 202 19.93 3.56 12.89
C ASP A 202 19.44 3.54 11.43
N LEU A 203 19.43 4.70 10.79
CA LEU A 203 19.42 4.81 9.33
C LEU A 203 20.82 5.16 8.83
N GLY A 204 21.28 4.49 7.77
CA GLY A 204 22.55 4.76 7.09
C GLY A 204 22.33 5.36 5.73
N LEU A 205 22.91 6.51 5.48
CA LEU A 205 22.97 7.15 4.17
C LEU A 205 24.32 6.85 3.52
N PHE A 206 24.30 6.15 2.40
CA PHE A 206 25.49 5.81 1.63
C PHE A 206 25.51 6.62 0.34
N LYS A 207 26.53 7.48 0.18
CA LYS A 207 26.79 8.11 -1.11
C LYS A 207 27.31 7.05 -2.07
N LEU A 208 26.77 7.03 -3.28
CA LEU A 208 27.18 6.08 -4.32
C LEU A 208 28.29 6.64 -5.20
N SER A 209 29.05 5.73 -5.83
CA SER A 209 30.00 6.05 -6.90
C SER A 209 29.29 6.68 -8.11
N ASP A 210 30.07 7.29 -8.99
CA ASP A 210 29.55 8.00 -10.18
C ASP A 210 28.80 7.09 -11.16
N ASP A 211 29.03 5.79 -11.12
CA ASP A 211 28.32 4.75 -11.92
C ASP A 211 27.15 4.12 -11.16
N TYR A 212 26.92 4.52 -9.90
CA TYR A 212 25.89 4.03 -8.99
C TYR A 212 26.06 2.56 -8.54
N LEU A 213 27.20 1.93 -8.85
CA LEU A 213 27.41 0.49 -8.61
C LEU A 213 28.04 0.17 -7.25
N SER A 214 28.56 1.15 -6.53
CA SER A 214 29.19 0.94 -5.22
C SER A 214 28.94 2.10 -4.26
N ALA A 215 29.01 1.83 -2.95
CA ALA A 215 29.01 2.86 -1.92
C ALA A 215 30.42 3.41 -1.71
N VAL A 216 30.58 4.74 -1.58
CA VAL A 216 31.87 5.41 -1.43
C VAL A 216 32.03 6.12 -0.09
N SER A 217 30.95 6.49 0.57
CA SER A 217 30.96 7.03 1.94
C SER A 217 29.65 6.73 2.65
N HIS A 218 29.65 6.84 3.97
CA HIS A 218 28.52 6.56 4.84
C HIS A 218 28.34 7.68 5.87
N THR A 219 27.10 7.98 6.19
CA THR A 219 26.68 8.87 7.27
C THR A 219 25.57 8.18 8.06
N THR A 220 25.71 8.07 9.38
CA THR A 220 24.64 7.60 10.24
C THR A 220 23.63 8.72 10.45
N LEU A 221 22.37 8.42 10.22
CA LEU A 221 21.22 9.29 10.46
C LEU A 221 20.33 8.65 11.52
N PHE A 222 19.70 9.46 12.37
CA PHE A 222 18.69 9.02 13.34
C PHE A 222 19.15 7.83 14.19
N ALA A 223 20.35 7.98 14.78
CA ALA A 223 20.98 6.94 15.60
C ALA A 223 20.10 6.59 16.82
N GLY A 224 19.73 5.32 16.95
CA GLY A 224 18.90 4.81 18.03
C GLY A 224 17.38 5.04 17.89
N ASP A 225 16.93 5.71 16.83
CA ASP A 225 15.50 6.02 16.64
C ASP A 225 14.66 4.84 16.12
N ARG A 226 15.32 3.75 15.68
CA ARG A 226 14.68 2.50 15.25
C ARG A 226 13.66 2.72 14.14
N ARG A 227 14.15 3.32 13.02
CA ARG A 227 13.32 3.59 11.85
C ARG A 227 13.68 2.65 10.70
N GLU A 228 12.68 2.28 9.90
CA GLU A 228 12.82 1.48 8.67
C GLU A 228 12.00 2.09 7.52
N ALA A 229 12.03 1.45 6.36
CA ALA A 229 11.33 1.89 5.15
C ALA A 229 11.56 3.38 4.79
N PRO A 230 12.82 3.85 4.75
CA PRO A 230 13.11 5.26 4.50
C PRO A 230 12.71 5.66 3.08
N ALA A 231 12.14 6.87 2.92
CA ALA A 231 11.86 7.47 1.63
C ALA A 231 12.23 8.97 1.64
N ILE A 232 13.16 9.37 0.78
CA ILE A 232 13.64 10.76 0.69
C ILE A 232 13.05 11.45 -0.52
N VAL A 233 12.68 12.72 -0.35
CA VAL A 233 12.31 13.62 -1.44
C VAL A 233 12.90 15.00 -1.20
N ARG A 234 13.31 15.68 -2.29
CA ARG A 234 13.74 17.07 -2.25
C ARG A 234 12.61 18.00 -2.72
N VAL A 235 12.28 18.98 -1.88
CA VAL A 235 11.28 20.01 -2.12
C VAL A 235 11.96 21.38 -2.05
N GLY A 236 12.19 21.98 -3.19
CA GLY A 236 13.03 23.17 -3.27
C GLY A 236 14.46 22.88 -2.79
N ASP A 237 14.87 23.56 -1.74
CA ASP A 237 16.18 23.40 -1.10
C ASP A 237 16.15 22.53 0.17
N THR A 238 15.03 21.88 0.45
CA THR A 238 14.80 21.08 1.67
C THR A 238 14.60 19.62 1.33
N TYR A 239 15.30 18.76 2.02
CA TYR A 239 15.08 17.31 1.98
C TYR A 239 14.07 16.92 3.06
N PHE A 240 13.16 16.04 2.70
CA PHE A 240 12.21 15.40 3.63
C PHE A 240 12.46 13.90 3.57
N MET A 241 12.46 13.27 4.73
CA MET A 241 12.56 11.83 4.84
C MET A 241 11.38 11.29 5.65
N LEU A 242 10.62 10.39 5.03
CA LEU A 242 9.59 9.61 5.68
C LEU A 242 10.16 8.25 6.10
N SER A 243 9.65 7.70 7.20
CA SER A 243 10.07 6.39 7.70
C SER A 243 9.01 5.76 8.59
N SER A 244 9.01 4.43 8.70
CA SER A 244 8.19 3.67 9.64
C SER A 244 8.98 3.25 10.88
N ALA A 245 8.30 2.78 11.92
CA ALA A 245 8.91 2.03 13.01
C ALA A 245 9.12 0.57 12.59
N CYS A 246 9.93 -0.16 13.35
CA CYS A 246 10.25 -1.58 13.11
C CYS A 246 9.19 -2.47 13.79
N THR A 247 8.09 -2.76 13.10
CA THR A 247 6.96 -3.58 13.58
C THR A 247 6.66 -4.78 12.69
N GLY A 248 7.59 -5.17 11.80
CA GLY A 248 7.36 -6.21 10.81
C GLY A 248 6.28 -5.79 9.80
N TRP A 249 5.29 -6.64 9.59
CA TRP A 249 4.19 -6.37 8.66
C TRP A 249 3.06 -5.53 9.26
N ASP A 250 3.07 -5.29 10.58
CA ASP A 250 2.05 -4.48 11.24
C ASP A 250 2.23 -2.99 10.92
N PRO A 251 1.15 -2.27 10.56
CA PRO A 251 1.24 -0.85 10.28
C PRO A 251 1.55 -0.04 11.56
N ASN A 252 2.25 1.06 11.40
CA ASN A 252 2.65 1.92 12.50
C ASN A 252 2.70 3.40 12.09
N GLN A 253 3.00 4.27 13.05
CA GLN A 253 3.11 5.71 12.85
C GLN A 253 4.25 6.04 11.86
N CYS A 254 3.90 6.55 10.69
CA CYS A 254 4.87 7.20 9.81
C CYS A 254 5.39 8.48 10.44
N LYS A 255 6.71 8.70 10.38
CA LYS A 255 7.35 9.93 10.83
C LYS A 255 8.08 10.60 9.70
N VAL A 256 8.19 11.92 9.80
CA VAL A 256 8.93 12.76 8.86
C VAL A 256 9.96 13.60 9.60
N ALA A 257 11.12 13.75 8.99
CA ALA A 257 12.12 14.76 9.35
C ALA A 257 12.51 15.56 8.11
N TYR A 258 13.05 16.75 8.29
CA TYR A 258 13.52 17.60 7.19
C TYR A 258 14.88 18.20 7.48
N SER A 259 15.64 18.52 6.42
CA SER A 259 16.94 19.16 6.50
C SER A 259 17.27 19.93 5.23
N LYS A 260 18.20 20.87 5.33
CA LYS A 260 18.84 21.53 4.17
C LYS A 260 20.06 20.75 3.65
N SER A 261 20.49 19.73 4.37
CA SER A 261 21.62 18.86 4.02
C SER A 261 21.23 17.40 4.22
N LEU A 262 21.59 16.54 3.27
CA LEU A 262 21.35 15.09 3.41
C LEU A 262 22.16 14.46 4.54
N THR A 263 23.33 15.01 4.88
CA THR A 263 24.25 14.41 5.82
C THR A 263 24.19 14.98 7.23
N SER A 264 23.43 16.05 7.44
CA SER A 264 23.41 16.74 8.75
C SER A 264 22.21 17.67 8.90
N GLY A 265 21.97 18.15 10.13
CA GLY A 265 20.97 19.18 10.40
C GLY A 265 19.53 18.73 10.24
N TRP A 266 19.26 17.43 10.35
CA TRP A 266 17.91 16.89 10.34
C TRP A 266 17.12 17.37 11.58
N SER A 267 15.86 17.73 11.38
CA SER A 267 14.93 18.04 12.44
C SER A 267 14.64 16.80 13.29
N GLU A 268 14.05 16.99 14.44
CA GLU A 268 13.37 15.92 15.17
C GLU A 268 12.33 15.24 14.29
N LEU A 269 12.14 13.94 14.52
CA LEU A 269 11.11 13.14 13.86
C LEU A 269 9.72 13.53 14.36
N SER A 270 8.85 13.97 13.47
CA SER A 270 7.46 14.32 13.78
C SER A 270 6.48 13.35 13.12
N ASP A 271 5.33 13.15 13.74
CA ASP A 271 4.27 12.27 13.25
C ASP A 271 3.60 12.86 12.01
N VAL A 272 3.31 12.01 11.03
CA VAL A 272 2.58 12.36 9.82
C VAL A 272 1.53 11.30 9.47
N GLY A 273 0.36 11.72 9.00
CA GLY A 273 -0.79 10.85 8.83
C GLY A 273 -1.41 10.45 10.18
N ASN A 274 -2.07 9.32 10.23
CA ASN A 274 -2.57 8.73 11.48
C ASN A 274 -1.55 7.75 12.08
N ASN A 275 -1.85 7.18 13.27
CA ASN A 275 -0.94 6.31 14.02
C ASN A 275 -0.60 4.96 13.36
N ILE A 276 -1.19 4.66 12.20
CA ILE A 276 -0.91 3.50 11.37
C ILE A 276 -0.60 3.89 9.92
N ALA A 277 -0.28 5.17 9.65
CA ALA A 277 -0.02 5.69 8.31
C ALA A 277 -1.11 5.29 7.30
N PHE A 278 -2.38 5.30 7.72
CA PHE A 278 -3.53 4.81 6.95
C PHE A 278 -3.37 3.36 6.47
N ASP A 279 -2.81 2.49 7.34
CA ASP A 279 -2.52 1.10 7.07
C ASP A 279 -1.54 0.94 5.88
N THR A 280 -0.41 1.64 5.95
CA THR A 280 0.64 1.58 4.93
C THR A 280 2.04 1.70 5.52
N GLN A 281 3.03 1.16 4.80
CA GLN A 281 4.44 1.38 5.02
C GLN A 281 5.06 2.05 3.79
N ALA A 282 5.89 3.07 3.96
CA ALA A 282 6.47 3.82 2.84
C ALA A 282 7.31 2.94 1.92
N ALA A 283 7.08 3.04 0.61
CA ALA A 283 7.91 2.42 -0.43
C ALA A 283 8.68 3.48 -1.23
N SER A 284 8.02 4.58 -1.60
CA SER A 284 8.61 5.65 -2.42
C SER A 284 7.86 6.97 -2.24
N VAL A 285 8.53 8.09 -2.55
CA VAL A 285 7.88 9.38 -2.80
C VAL A 285 8.22 9.81 -4.22
N LEU A 286 7.20 9.99 -5.05
CA LEU A 286 7.36 10.38 -6.45
C LEU A 286 7.27 11.90 -6.57
N LYS A 287 8.22 12.50 -7.31
CA LYS A 287 8.27 13.93 -7.62
C LYS A 287 7.86 14.11 -9.09
N ILE A 288 6.73 14.78 -9.33
CA ILE A 288 6.10 14.88 -10.65
C ILE A 288 6.04 16.36 -11.05
N PRO A 289 6.72 16.77 -12.12
CA PRO A 289 6.69 18.16 -12.58
C PRO A 289 5.27 18.62 -12.93
N ASN A 290 4.90 19.85 -12.52
CA ASN A 290 3.68 20.53 -12.92
C ASN A 290 3.94 22.02 -13.16
N LYS A 291 2.93 22.78 -13.61
CA LYS A 291 3.07 24.22 -13.91
C LYS A 291 3.45 25.11 -12.71
N ASN A 292 3.23 24.63 -11.48
CA ASN A 292 3.52 25.35 -10.23
C ASN A 292 4.79 24.82 -9.53
N GLY A 293 5.57 23.95 -10.23
CA GLY A 293 6.74 23.27 -9.70
C GLY A 293 6.55 21.75 -9.72
N PHE A 294 6.07 21.17 -8.64
CA PHE A 294 5.93 19.70 -8.53
C PHE A 294 4.71 19.30 -7.72
N SER A 295 4.10 18.18 -8.12
CA SER A 295 3.24 17.37 -7.27
C SER A 295 4.05 16.21 -6.67
N TYR A 296 3.69 15.79 -5.48
CA TYR A 296 4.35 14.67 -4.80
C TYR A 296 3.33 13.60 -4.48
N LEU A 297 3.68 12.34 -4.78
CA LEU A 297 2.86 11.19 -4.43
C LEU A 297 3.63 10.28 -3.47
N TYR A 298 3.08 10.05 -2.30
CA TYR A 298 3.48 8.96 -1.43
C TYR A 298 3.00 7.64 -2.04
N VAL A 299 3.88 6.67 -2.10
CA VAL A 299 3.54 5.28 -2.44
C VAL A 299 3.92 4.42 -1.26
N GLY A 300 2.99 3.58 -0.82
CA GLY A 300 3.21 2.67 0.29
C GLY A 300 2.62 1.30 0.04
N ASP A 301 3.15 0.32 0.75
CA ASP A 301 2.61 -1.04 0.77
C ASP A 301 1.63 -1.18 1.92
N ARG A 302 0.48 -1.76 1.64
CA ARG A 302 -0.48 -2.25 2.61
C ARG A 302 -0.28 -3.75 2.73
N TRP A 303 0.55 -4.13 3.68
CA TRP A 303 0.89 -5.52 3.92
C TRP A 303 -0.30 -6.29 4.49
N GLN A 304 -0.45 -7.53 4.06
CA GLN A 304 -1.53 -8.43 4.49
C GLN A 304 -0.92 -9.74 5.03
N ASP A 305 -0.26 -9.67 6.17
CA ASP A 305 0.27 -10.86 6.83
C ASP A 305 -0.87 -11.66 7.51
N PRO A 306 -0.96 -12.99 7.35
CA PRO A 306 -0.05 -13.91 6.64
C PRO A 306 -0.32 -14.08 5.13
N ASP A 307 -1.27 -13.37 4.55
CA ASP A 307 -1.62 -13.45 3.11
C ASP A 307 -0.92 -12.34 2.32
N LEU A 308 0.42 -12.39 2.28
CA LEU A 308 1.22 -11.39 1.56
C LEU A 308 0.87 -11.23 0.08
N PRO A 309 0.45 -12.27 -0.67
CA PRO A 309 -0.06 -12.10 -2.04
C PRO A 309 -1.20 -11.10 -2.18
N SER A 310 -2.02 -10.93 -1.16
CA SER A 310 -3.13 -9.96 -1.12
C SER A 310 -2.72 -8.55 -0.70
N SER A 311 -1.44 -8.29 -0.46
CA SER A 311 -0.91 -6.96 -0.16
C SER A 311 -1.19 -6.00 -1.31
N LYS A 312 -1.35 -4.71 -1.02
CA LYS A 312 -1.79 -3.72 -2.00
C LYS A 312 -0.85 -2.53 -2.05
N THR A 313 -0.70 -1.95 -3.23
CA THR A 313 -0.03 -0.67 -3.41
C THR A 313 -1.03 0.47 -3.20
N ILE A 314 -0.67 1.41 -2.33
CA ILE A 314 -1.49 2.57 -1.98
C ILE A 314 -0.74 3.83 -2.42
N VAL A 315 -1.47 4.78 -3.01
CA VAL A 315 -0.89 6.03 -3.51
C VAL A 315 -1.70 7.20 -2.96
N PHE A 316 -1.02 8.16 -2.31
CA PHE A 316 -1.63 9.39 -1.84
C PHE A 316 -0.88 10.61 -2.35
N PRO A 317 -1.57 11.68 -2.80
CA PRO A 317 -0.97 13.00 -2.85
C PRO A 317 -0.48 13.43 -1.47
N ILE A 318 0.77 13.85 -1.41
CA ILE A 318 1.41 14.38 -0.21
C ILE A 318 1.84 15.81 -0.48
N GLU A 319 1.62 16.71 0.48
CA GLU A 319 1.92 18.11 0.32
C GLU A 319 2.98 18.57 1.33
N PHE A 320 3.85 19.47 0.90
CA PHE A 320 4.85 20.11 1.73
C PHE A 320 4.56 21.60 1.77
N LYS A 321 4.16 22.11 2.92
CA LYS A 321 3.77 23.50 3.10
C LYS A 321 4.22 24.00 4.46
N ASP A 322 4.83 25.20 4.47
CA ASP A 322 5.28 25.88 5.70
C ASP A 322 6.15 24.99 6.60
N GLY A 323 7.08 24.21 6.00
CA GLY A 323 7.96 23.28 6.71
C GLY A 323 7.26 22.01 7.23
N LYS A 324 5.99 21.82 6.93
CA LYS A 324 5.20 20.64 7.32
C LYS A 324 4.98 19.73 6.14
N CYS A 325 4.90 18.43 6.44
CA CYS A 325 4.45 17.40 5.52
C CYS A 325 2.98 17.08 5.83
N ILE A 326 2.11 17.19 4.85
CA ILE A 326 0.69 16.90 4.95
C ILE A 326 0.42 15.60 4.20
N PHE A 327 0.03 14.59 4.94
CA PHE A 327 -0.26 13.24 4.48
C PHE A 327 -1.66 12.85 4.98
N ASP A 328 -2.66 13.14 4.15
CA ASP A 328 -4.06 12.87 4.47
C ASP A 328 -4.56 11.64 3.71
N TYR A 329 -5.47 10.91 4.32
CA TYR A 329 -6.16 9.82 3.64
C TYR A 329 -6.95 10.31 2.44
N ARG A 330 -6.78 9.59 1.31
CA ARG A 330 -7.57 9.80 0.10
C ARG A 330 -7.92 8.46 -0.51
N ARG A 331 -9.20 8.12 -0.47
CA ARG A 331 -9.69 6.91 -1.16
C ARG A 331 -9.48 7.04 -2.66
N THR A 332 -9.77 8.20 -3.20
CA THR A 332 -9.62 8.49 -4.63
C THR A 332 -9.04 9.87 -4.86
N PHE A 333 -8.33 9.99 -5.95
CA PHE A 333 -7.94 11.28 -6.50
C PHE A 333 -7.75 11.13 -8.01
N ASP A 334 -7.93 12.23 -8.74
CA ASP A 334 -7.63 12.30 -10.16
C ASP A 334 -6.22 12.85 -10.35
N MET A 335 -5.45 12.22 -11.22
CA MET A 335 -4.12 12.66 -11.64
C MET A 335 -4.09 12.92 -13.13
N ASN A 336 -3.57 14.06 -13.53
CA ASN A 336 -3.24 14.33 -14.92
C ASN A 336 -1.74 14.11 -15.14
N TRP A 337 -1.37 12.97 -15.70
CA TRP A 337 0.03 12.55 -15.88
C TRP A 337 0.79 13.38 -16.92
N LYS A 338 0.07 14.17 -17.77
CA LYS A 338 0.70 15.09 -18.73
C LYS A 338 1.07 16.44 -18.10
N THR A 339 0.18 16.96 -17.25
CA THR A 339 0.40 18.25 -16.59
C THR A 339 0.99 18.11 -15.18
N GLY A 340 1.01 16.92 -14.61
CA GLY A 340 1.47 16.64 -13.26
C GLY A 340 0.54 17.17 -12.16
N GLU A 341 -0.67 17.60 -12.49
CA GLU A 341 -1.65 18.14 -11.54
C GLU A 341 -2.53 17.06 -10.97
N TRP A 342 -2.98 17.22 -9.74
CA TRP A 342 -3.95 16.32 -9.10
C TRP A 342 -5.12 17.10 -8.48
N LYS A 343 -6.23 16.42 -8.25
CA LYS A 343 -7.40 16.93 -7.52
C LYS A 343 -8.12 15.78 -6.81
N SER A 344 -8.87 16.10 -5.77
CA SER A 344 -9.75 15.13 -5.12
C SER A 344 -10.88 14.73 -6.08
N SER A 345 -11.23 13.44 -6.07
CA SER A 345 -12.37 12.91 -6.83
C SER A 345 -13.16 11.93 -5.99
N ALA A 346 -14.41 11.67 -6.40
CA ALA A 346 -15.19 10.56 -5.89
C ALA A 346 -15.02 9.35 -6.83
N PRO A 347 -15.07 8.11 -6.32
CA PRO A 347 -15.11 6.91 -7.15
C PRO A 347 -16.31 6.95 -8.11
N GLU A 348 -16.14 6.38 -9.30
CA GLU A 348 -17.24 6.23 -10.24
C GLU A 348 -18.36 5.37 -9.65
N ASN A 349 -19.61 5.69 -10.00
CA ASN A 349 -20.81 4.94 -9.62
C ASN A 349 -21.10 4.87 -8.11
N VAL A 350 -20.47 5.69 -7.29
CA VAL A 350 -20.90 5.83 -5.88
C VAL A 350 -22.31 6.45 -5.84
N ILE A 351 -23.19 5.80 -5.11
CA ILE A 351 -24.55 6.27 -4.91
C ILE A 351 -24.54 7.55 -4.06
N SER A 352 -25.11 8.63 -4.59
CA SER A 352 -25.23 9.88 -3.83
C SER A 352 -26.02 9.65 -2.53
N LYS A 353 -25.46 10.11 -1.43
CA LYS A 353 -26.08 10.01 -0.10
C LYS A 353 -27.20 11.01 0.14
N ARG A 354 -27.50 11.85 -0.85
CA ARG A 354 -28.64 12.78 -0.77
C ARG A 354 -29.94 12.01 -0.58
N GLY A 355 -30.57 12.18 0.58
CA GLY A 355 -31.79 11.48 0.93
C GLY A 355 -31.59 10.16 1.69
N TRP A 356 -30.35 9.76 1.95
CA TRP A 356 -30.09 8.63 2.85
C TRP A 356 -30.54 8.96 4.27
N LYS A 357 -31.03 7.94 4.97
CA LYS A 357 -31.47 8.04 6.36
C LYS A 357 -30.97 6.83 7.14
N LEU A 358 -30.33 7.10 8.26
CA LEU A 358 -30.04 6.06 9.23
C LEU A 358 -31.36 5.57 9.83
N ARG A 359 -31.63 4.26 9.76
CA ARG A 359 -32.83 3.62 10.31
C ARG A 359 -32.59 2.98 11.66
N GLY A 360 -31.40 2.44 11.86
CA GLY A 360 -31.03 1.75 13.07
C GLY A 360 -29.52 1.58 13.21
N TYR A 361 -29.10 1.38 14.43
CA TYR A 361 -27.73 1.07 14.80
C TYR A 361 -27.69 0.33 16.15
N SER A 362 -26.64 -0.46 16.38
CA SER A 362 -26.49 -1.21 17.64
C SER A 362 -26.15 -0.32 18.83
N SER A 363 -25.18 0.56 18.66
CA SER A 363 -24.69 1.52 19.66
C SER A 363 -23.87 2.61 18.98
N GLN A 364 -23.60 3.67 19.74
CA GLN A 364 -22.69 4.74 19.30
C GLN A 364 -21.93 5.31 20.49
N GLU A 365 -20.69 5.75 20.27
CA GLU A 365 -19.90 6.43 21.29
C GLU A 365 -20.18 7.94 21.24
N THR A 366 -20.67 8.48 22.35
CA THR A 366 -20.96 9.91 22.50
C THR A 366 -20.54 10.45 23.87
N GLU A 367 -19.95 9.59 24.71
CA GLU A 367 -19.46 9.97 26.05
C GLU A 367 -17.98 10.33 26.01
N ALA A 368 -17.14 9.46 25.43
CA ALA A 368 -15.70 9.69 25.32
C ALA A 368 -15.34 10.47 24.05
N GLU A 369 -16.08 10.24 22.96
CA GLU A 369 -15.91 10.90 21.66
C GLU A 369 -17.27 11.20 21.03
N GLN A 370 -17.32 12.15 20.12
CA GLN A 370 -18.55 12.46 19.35
C GLN A 370 -18.58 11.60 18.08
N CYS A 371 -18.97 10.32 18.23
CA CYS A 371 -18.94 9.32 17.16
C CYS A 371 -20.33 8.74 16.88
N GLU A 372 -21.27 9.63 16.58
CA GLU A 372 -22.66 9.27 16.31
C GLU A 372 -22.80 8.44 15.04
N ALA A 373 -23.78 7.54 15.02
CA ALA A 373 -23.93 6.54 13.96
C ALA A 373 -24.18 7.13 12.57
N TYR A 374 -24.83 8.29 12.46
CA TYR A 374 -25.06 8.95 11.17
C TYR A 374 -23.78 9.41 10.48
N LYS A 375 -22.69 9.59 11.22
CA LYS A 375 -21.38 10.01 10.70
C LYS A 375 -20.74 8.99 9.77
N ALA A 376 -21.19 7.73 9.82
CA ALA A 376 -20.76 6.74 8.84
C ALA A 376 -21.32 6.99 7.41
N ILE A 377 -22.24 7.93 7.25
CA ILE A 377 -22.91 8.21 5.97
C ILE A 377 -23.07 9.72 5.69
N ASP A 378 -22.36 10.59 6.39
CA ASP A 378 -22.52 12.04 6.28
C ASP A 378 -21.70 12.68 5.15
N GLY A 379 -20.79 11.92 4.55
CA GLY A 379 -19.91 12.36 3.46
C GLY A 379 -18.64 13.07 3.94
N ASP A 380 -18.38 13.12 5.25
CA ASP A 380 -17.18 13.72 5.82
C ASP A 380 -16.24 12.64 6.38
N PHE A 381 -15.14 12.34 5.69
CA PHE A 381 -14.12 11.38 6.12
C PHE A 381 -13.37 11.75 7.42
N LYS A 382 -13.59 12.96 7.95
CA LYS A 382 -12.99 13.39 9.22
C LYS A 382 -13.87 13.07 10.41
N THR A 383 -15.13 12.77 10.19
CA THR A 383 -16.06 12.26 11.19
C THR A 383 -16.13 10.75 11.14
N MET A 384 -16.74 10.10 12.15
CA MET A 384 -16.90 8.66 12.14
C MET A 384 -18.02 8.21 13.08
N TRP A 385 -18.60 7.08 12.75
CA TRP A 385 -19.27 6.25 13.73
C TRP A 385 -18.26 5.39 14.49
N HIS A 386 -18.44 5.26 15.80
CA HIS A 386 -17.79 4.24 16.62
C HIS A 386 -18.83 3.58 17.51
N ALA A 387 -18.84 2.23 17.55
CA ALA A 387 -19.63 1.50 18.53
C ALA A 387 -19.21 1.89 19.96
N LYS A 388 -20.16 1.90 20.90
CA LYS A 388 -19.89 2.38 22.25
C LYS A 388 -18.81 1.55 22.94
N TYR A 389 -17.73 2.19 23.35
CA TYR A 389 -16.60 1.58 24.05
C TYR A 389 -16.36 2.15 25.46
N SER A 390 -16.84 3.34 25.76
CA SER A 390 -16.78 3.92 27.12
C SER A 390 -17.52 3.06 28.15
N SER A 391 -18.60 2.41 27.68
CA SER A 391 -19.34 1.37 28.39
C SER A 391 -19.69 0.32 27.33
N PRO A 392 -18.81 -0.72 27.12
CA PRO A 392 -18.88 -1.60 25.96
C PRO A 392 -20.25 -2.23 25.76
N ALA A 393 -20.82 -2.02 24.58
CA ALA A 393 -22.07 -2.62 24.16
C ALA A 393 -21.84 -4.06 23.65
N PRO A 394 -22.83 -4.96 23.78
CA PRO A 394 -22.76 -6.27 23.19
C PRO A 394 -22.59 -6.18 21.66
N PHE A 395 -21.77 -7.07 21.09
CA PHE A 395 -21.67 -7.24 19.63
C PHE A 395 -22.57 -8.39 19.15
N PRO A 396 -22.93 -8.49 17.86
CA PRO A 396 -22.40 -7.72 16.75
C PRO A 396 -22.91 -6.27 16.71
N HIS A 397 -22.06 -5.39 16.14
CA HIS A 397 -22.44 -4.01 15.90
C HIS A 397 -23.01 -3.85 14.49
N TYR A 398 -24.01 -2.97 14.32
CA TYR A 398 -24.61 -2.79 13.00
C TYR A 398 -25.05 -1.35 12.73
N LEU A 399 -25.13 -1.04 11.44
CA LEU A 399 -25.78 0.14 10.87
C LEU A 399 -26.83 -0.32 9.85
N GLU A 400 -28.01 0.29 9.89
CA GLU A 400 -29.09 0.07 8.94
C GLU A 400 -29.51 1.37 8.30
N VAL A 401 -29.53 1.41 6.96
CA VAL A 401 -29.71 2.65 6.18
C VAL A 401 -30.79 2.48 5.12
N ASP A 402 -31.64 3.49 4.97
CA ASP A 402 -32.55 3.70 3.83
C ASP A 402 -31.85 4.63 2.84
N MET A 403 -31.55 4.16 1.64
CA MET A 403 -30.95 4.94 0.56
C MET A 403 -31.93 5.87 -0.14
N GLY A 404 -33.22 5.91 0.33
CA GLY A 404 -34.28 6.80 -0.14
C GLY A 404 -35.01 6.32 -1.39
N ARG A 405 -34.39 5.48 -2.20
CA ARG A 405 -34.98 4.82 -3.39
C ARG A 405 -34.27 3.53 -3.72
N VAL A 406 -34.84 2.79 -4.67
CA VAL A 406 -34.22 1.55 -5.18
C VAL A 406 -33.06 1.87 -6.12
N TYR A 407 -31.98 1.16 -5.96
CA TYR A 407 -30.78 1.16 -6.81
C TYR A 407 -30.42 -0.26 -7.23
N ASP A 408 -29.74 -0.38 -8.36
CA ASP A 408 -28.99 -1.58 -8.71
C ASP A 408 -27.61 -1.47 -8.03
N VAL A 409 -27.35 -2.26 -7.00
CA VAL A 409 -26.10 -2.23 -6.23
C VAL A 409 -25.21 -3.42 -6.57
N SER A 410 -23.90 -3.22 -6.60
CA SER A 410 -22.93 -4.27 -6.96
C SER A 410 -21.66 -4.29 -6.10
N ALA A 411 -21.46 -3.28 -5.26
CA ALA A 411 -20.31 -3.23 -4.34
C ALA A 411 -20.56 -2.23 -3.22
N PHE A 412 -19.72 -2.27 -2.21
CA PHE A 412 -19.61 -1.23 -1.19
C PHE A 412 -18.15 -0.85 -0.92
N LEU A 413 -17.96 0.31 -0.31
CA LEU A 413 -16.70 0.79 0.22
C LEU A 413 -16.91 1.11 1.69
N CYS A 414 -16.04 0.61 2.55
CA CYS A 414 -16.03 0.93 3.96
C CYS A 414 -14.72 1.65 4.28
N THR A 415 -14.81 2.90 4.70
CA THR A 415 -13.66 3.72 5.06
C THR A 415 -13.55 3.73 6.59
N PRO A 416 -12.44 3.24 7.15
CA PRO A 416 -12.21 3.28 8.58
C PRO A 416 -11.87 4.71 9.04
N ARG A 417 -11.75 4.87 10.35
CA ARG A 417 -11.33 6.14 10.97
C ARG A 417 -9.98 6.61 10.41
N SER A 418 -9.86 7.90 10.17
CA SER A 418 -8.67 8.54 9.60
C SER A 418 -7.91 9.41 10.61
N ASP A 419 -8.31 9.39 11.87
CA ASP A 419 -7.65 10.10 12.95
C ASP A 419 -6.38 9.36 13.46
N LYS A 420 -5.82 9.77 14.57
CA LYS A 420 -4.60 9.17 15.13
C LYS A 420 -4.81 7.82 15.83
N SER A 421 -6.04 7.31 15.90
CA SER A 421 -6.35 6.04 16.56
C SER A 421 -6.49 4.89 15.57
N SER A 422 -6.06 3.69 15.96
CA SER A 422 -6.30 2.43 15.25
C SER A 422 -7.42 1.59 15.86
N GLY A 423 -8.13 2.11 16.88
CA GLY A 423 -9.25 1.42 17.51
C GLY A 423 -10.44 1.24 16.58
N GLY A 424 -11.25 0.20 16.81
CA GLY A 424 -12.47 -0.07 16.04
C GLY A 424 -12.26 -0.74 14.68
N LEU A 425 -11.13 -1.44 14.49
CA LEU A 425 -10.88 -2.24 13.28
C LEU A 425 -11.90 -3.37 13.16
N ILE A 426 -12.59 -3.41 12.02
CA ILE A 426 -13.56 -4.46 11.71
C ILE A 426 -12.80 -5.71 11.27
N ARG A 427 -13.04 -6.85 11.95
CA ARG A 427 -12.39 -8.14 11.71
C ARG A 427 -13.27 -9.15 10.99
N GLY A 428 -14.57 -8.99 11.11
CA GLY A 428 -15.57 -9.81 10.42
C GLY A 428 -16.79 -8.97 10.12
N TYR A 429 -17.46 -9.25 9.02
CA TYR A 429 -18.59 -8.46 8.58
C TYR A 429 -19.63 -9.29 7.85
N LYS A 430 -20.82 -8.72 7.73
CA LYS A 430 -21.90 -9.14 6.85
C LYS A 430 -22.60 -7.92 6.27
N LEU A 431 -22.89 -7.95 4.98
CA LEU A 431 -23.75 -6.96 4.31
C LEU A 431 -25.03 -7.65 3.83
N GLU A 432 -26.14 -7.13 4.26
CA GLU A 432 -27.48 -7.53 3.84
C GLU A 432 -28.15 -6.36 3.13
N VAL A 433 -28.97 -6.66 2.12
CA VAL A 433 -29.76 -5.68 1.40
C VAL A 433 -31.24 -6.05 1.41
N SER A 434 -32.10 -5.05 1.20
CA SER A 434 -33.55 -5.22 1.21
C SER A 434 -34.24 -4.24 0.27
N MET A 435 -35.42 -4.64 -0.26
CA MET A 435 -36.29 -3.78 -1.03
C MET A 435 -37.31 -3.05 -0.15
N ASP A 436 -37.73 -3.66 0.95
CA ASP A 436 -38.81 -3.22 1.82
C ASP A 436 -38.37 -2.89 3.25
N GLY A 437 -37.15 -3.21 3.62
CA GLY A 437 -36.58 -3.05 4.97
C GLY A 437 -37.11 -4.07 5.97
N ILE A 438 -37.71 -5.17 5.50
CA ILE A 438 -38.28 -6.25 6.32
C ILE A 438 -37.61 -7.57 5.95
N ALA A 439 -37.63 -7.96 4.67
CA ALA A 439 -36.96 -9.13 4.15
C ALA A 439 -35.54 -8.76 3.74
N TRP A 440 -34.55 -9.45 4.31
CA TRP A 440 -33.12 -9.18 4.11
C TRP A 440 -32.43 -10.34 3.38
N THR A 441 -31.58 -10.00 2.43
CA THR A 441 -30.76 -10.95 1.70
C THR A 441 -29.29 -10.61 1.94
N GLU A 442 -28.51 -11.55 2.41
CA GLU A 442 -27.04 -11.41 2.51
C GLU A 442 -26.44 -11.38 1.10
N VAL A 443 -25.63 -10.39 0.82
CA VAL A 443 -24.96 -10.21 -0.48
C VAL A 443 -23.44 -10.28 -0.35
N SER A 444 -22.89 -10.09 0.85
CA SER A 444 -21.48 -10.18 1.11
C SER A 444 -21.22 -10.46 2.58
N GLY A 445 -20.12 -11.17 2.88
CA GLY A 445 -19.66 -11.41 4.23
C GLY A 445 -18.23 -11.96 4.24
N GLY A 446 -17.52 -11.75 5.35
CA GLY A 446 -16.15 -12.20 5.49
C GLY A 446 -15.65 -12.14 6.92
N LYS A 447 -14.56 -12.87 7.20
CA LYS A 447 -13.92 -12.89 8.52
C LYS A 447 -13.13 -11.62 8.82
N TRP A 448 -12.76 -10.90 7.78
CA TRP A 448 -11.95 -9.71 7.89
C TRP A 448 -12.33 -8.73 6.78
N LEU A 449 -12.52 -7.47 7.15
CA LEU A 449 -12.75 -6.38 6.21
C LEU A 449 -11.45 -5.61 6.03
N PRO A 450 -10.81 -5.68 4.85
CA PRO A 450 -9.59 -4.96 4.59
C PRO A 450 -9.80 -3.45 4.71
N TYR A 451 -8.80 -2.76 5.22
CA TYR A 451 -8.79 -1.33 5.30
C TYR A 451 -8.98 -0.71 3.91
N PHE A 452 -9.93 0.21 3.76
CA PHE A 452 -10.18 0.96 2.52
C PHE A 452 -10.48 0.10 1.28
N THR A 453 -11.06 -1.05 1.42
CA THR A 453 -11.28 -1.97 0.31
C THR A 453 -12.69 -1.83 -0.25
N LYS A 454 -12.78 -1.85 -1.57
CA LYS A 454 -14.01 -2.08 -2.30
C LYS A 454 -14.34 -3.57 -2.28
N VAL A 455 -15.54 -3.92 -1.83
CA VAL A 455 -16.03 -5.29 -1.83
C VAL A 455 -17.14 -5.43 -2.85
N GLY A 456 -16.90 -6.23 -3.89
CA GLY A 456 -17.86 -6.55 -4.94
C GLY A 456 -18.77 -7.70 -4.56
N PHE A 457 -20.00 -7.69 -5.07
CA PHE A 457 -20.98 -8.77 -4.99
C PHE A 457 -21.89 -8.78 -6.23
N ASP A 458 -22.68 -9.84 -6.39
CA ASP A 458 -23.59 -9.96 -7.52
C ASP A 458 -24.61 -8.82 -7.55
N LYS A 459 -24.74 -8.19 -8.72
CA LYS A 459 -25.63 -7.04 -8.91
C LYS A 459 -27.05 -7.37 -8.50
N THR A 460 -27.61 -6.59 -7.57
CA THR A 460 -28.94 -6.79 -7.03
C THR A 460 -29.68 -5.47 -6.81
N LYS A 461 -31.03 -5.50 -6.75
CA LYS A 461 -31.84 -4.32 -6.43
C LYS A 461 -31.97 -4.16 -4.93
N ALA A 462 -31.73 -2.94 -4.44
CA ALA A 462 -31.89 -2.62 -3.03
C ALA A 462 -32.30 -1.16 -2.81
N ARG A 463 -33.12 -0.93 -1.80
CA ARG A 463 -33.37 0.38 -1.21
C ARG A 463 -32.71 0.51 0.16
N TYR A 464 -32.59 -0.60 0.87
CA TYR A 464 -32.03 -0.63 2.21
C TYR A 464 -30.78 -1.50 2.24
N PHE A 465 -29.84 -1.15 3.11
CA PHE A 465 -28.76 -2.05 3.48
C PHE A 465 -28.57 -2.10 4.99
N ARG A 466 -28.06 -3.23 5.47
CA ARG A 466 -27.60 -3.42 6.84
C ARG A 466 -26.19 -3.95 6.81
N PHE A 467 -25.26 -3.17 7.36
CA PHE A 467 -23.88 -3.61 7.57
C PHE A 467 -23.72 -4.06 9.01
N THR A 468 -23.22 -5.27 9.21
CA THR A 468 -22.98 -5.86 10.54
C THR A 468 -21.51 -6.14 10.70
N ALA A 469 -20.89 -5.66 11.79
CA ALA A 469 -19.50 -5.92 12.17
C ALA A 469 -19.43 -6.94 13.31
N PHE A 470 -18.71 -8.04 13.09
CA PHE A 470 -18.46 -9.09 14.08
C PHE A 470 -17.11 -8.85 14.76
N SER A 471 -16.98 -7.71 15.41
CA SER A 471 -15.78 -7.27 16.13
C SER A 471 -16.19 -6.68 17.47
N ARG A 472 -15.31 -6.79 18.45
CA ARG A 472 -15.56 -6.21 19.80
C ARG A 472 -15.78 -4.71 19.72
N ASP A 473 -14.97 -4.05 18.88
CA ASP A 473 -15.08 -2.64 18.55
C ASP A 473 -15.30 -2.50 17.05
N ALA A 474 -16.00 -1.48 16.62
CA ALA A 474 -16.22 -1.16 15.22
C ALA A 474 -16.25 0.35 15.02
N SER A 475 -15.51 0.84 14.04
CA SER A 475 -15.57 2.25 13.63
C SER A 475 -15.62 2.34 12.10
N ILE A 476 -16.37 3.31 11.59
CA ILE A 476 -16.52 3.59 10.17
C ILE A 476 -16.52 5.11 10.00
N ALA A 477 -15.54 5.65 9.29
CA ALA A 477 -15.55 7.05 8.91
C ALA A 477 -16.56 7.30 7.79
N GLU A 478 -16.63 6.37 6.80
CA GLU A 478 -17.58 6.54 5.72
C GLU A 478 -17.96 5.19 5.10
N PHE A 479 -19.25 5.01 4.81
CA PHE A 479 -19.77 3.83 4.12
C PHE A 479 -20.48 4.26 2.84
N ASP A 480 -20.09 3.67 1.71
CA ASP A 480 -20.67 3.95 0.41
C ASP A 480 -21.17 2.69 -0.27
N MET A 481 -22.25 2.82 -1.01
CA MET A 481 -22.75 1.79 -1.93
C MET A 481 -22.46 2.20 -3.37
N ILE A 482 -22.17 1.21 -4.21
CA ILE A 482 -21.82 1.37 -5.63
C ILE A 482 -22.86 0.69 -6.49
N GLN A 483 -23.28 1.39 -7.58
CA GLN A 483 -24.16 0.84 -8.60
C GLN A 483 -23.47 -0.09 -9.58
#